data_641d049f0c93abe5e5c4ed7a5747778b
#
_entry.id   641d049f0c93abe5e5c4ed7a5747778b
#
_cell.length_a   1.000
_cell.length_b   1.000
_cell.length_c   1.000
_cell.angle_alpha   90.00
_cell.angle_beta   90.00
_cell.angle_gamma   90.00
#
_symmetry.space_group_name_H-M   'P 1'
#
loop_
_entity.id
_entity.type
_entity.pdbx_description
1 polymer ?
#
loop_
_entity_poly.entity_id
_entity_poly.type
_entity_poly.pdbx_seq_one_letter_code
_entity_poly.pdbx_strand_id
1 'polypeptide(L)'
;RVNNEVFDFSDCSIMNCIYAGAFLACNRNIEQATISIDRLFKLRGTVLPTSIEDKKLVAQRENGQILYSEAEIVELRSNVRVERIYLLDKNLNKANFELLDDSEKRYYLQRHNCYVGISSGVKLALKQADVIIYSAGTQHSSLYPTYMSAGLAQTIADNHSAYKVFVTNIGADYETPDYNVSDYIYGAHRYLNLPDQRSYSMKELFDAMLINKSRIKAGETYVEFDDGVKNIPVSLIIDYFESHAQPGKHDGNKVIETILNLYSANLSL
;
A
#
# COMPACT_ATOMS: atom_id res chain seq x y z
N ARG A 1 -23.29 -17.07 -15.00
CA ARG A 1 -23.41 -16.40 -16.32
C ARG A 1 -24.21 -15.13 -16.11
N VAL A 2 -23.60 -13.98 -16.28
CA VAL A 2 -24.29 -12.71 -16.40
C VAL A 2 -24.12 -12.30 -17.87
N ASN A 3 -25.21 -12.09 -18.58
CA ASN A 3 -25.25 -11.63 -19.97
C ASN A 3 -24.61 -12.57 -21.03
N ASN A 4 -24.64 -13.89 -20.87
CA ASN A 4 -24.03 -14.87 -21.79
C ASN A 4 -22.51 -14.72 -22.04
N GLU A 5 -21.81 -13.88 -21.30
CA GLU A 5 -20.35 -13.78 -21.39
C GLU A 5 -19.70 -14.92 -20.60
N VAL A 6 -18.68 -15.52 -21.20
CA VAL A 6 -17.82 -16.50 -20.52
C VAL A 6 -16.76 -15.72 -19.79
N PHE A 7 -16.82 -15.71 -18.46
CA PHE A 7 -15.79 -15.09 -17.65
C PHE A 7 -14.50 -15.92 -17.71
N ASP A 8 -13.38 -15.29 -18.02
CA ASP A 8 -12.06 -15.91 -17.97
C ASP A 8 -11.52 -15.85 -16.53
N PHE A 9 -11.25 -17.02 -15.95
CA PHE A 9 -10.71 -17.18 -14.61
C PHE A 9 -9.19 -17.43 -14.59
N SER A 10 -8.50 -17.39 -15.74
CA SER A 10 -7.08 -17.78 -15.84
C SER A 10 -6.18 -16.95 -14.91
N ASP A 11 -6.48 -15.66 -14.72
CA ASP A 11 -5.71 -14.75 -13.86
C ASP A 11 -6.39 -14.48 -12.50
N CYS A 12 -7.46 -15.21 -12.16
CA CYS A 12 -8.15 -15.04 -10.91
C CYS A 12 -7.59 -15.95 -9.82
N SER A 13 -7.13 -15.37 -8.70
CA SER A 13 -6.83 -16.17 -7.53
C SER A 13 -8.11 -16.79 -6.95
N ILE A 14 -8.00 -17.99 -6.39
CA ILE A 14 -9.13 -18.66 -5.70
C ILE A 14 -9.68 -17.74 -4.60
N MET A 15 -8.83 -17.02 -3.90
CA MET A 15 -9.25 -16.09 -2.84
C MET A 15 -10.11 -14.96 -3.40
N ASN A 16 -9.74 -14.38 -4.55
CA ASN A 16 -10.55 -13.34 -5.20
C ASN A 16 -11.94 -13.85 -5.58
N CYS A 17 -12.03 -15.11 -6.05
CA CYS A 17 -13.33 -15.77 -6.35
C CYS A 17 -14.16 -15.97 -5.07
N ILE A 18 -13.52 -16.35 -3.95
CA ILE A 18 -14.21 -16.50 -2.64
C ILE A 18 -14.74 -15.15 -2.16
N TYR A 19 -13.92 -14.06 -2.22
CA TYR A 19 -14.36 -12.73 -1.85
C TYR A 19 -15.49 -12.22 -2.75
N ALA A 20 -15.39 -12.42 -4.07
CA ALA A 20 -16.48 -12.07 -5.00
C ALA A 20 -17.77 -12.81 -4.70
N GLY A 21 -17.68 -14.12 -4.42
CA GLY A 21 -18.84 -14.93 -4.01
C GLY A 21 -19.46 -14.46 -2.70
N ALA A 22 -18.65 -14.19 -1.68
CA ALA A 22 -19.11 -13.68 -0.40
C ALA A 22 -19.74 -12.28 -0.54
N PHE A 23 -19.14 -11.40 -1.35
CA PHE A 23 -19.68 -10.08 -1.65
C PHE A 23 -21.08 -10.15 -2.27
N LEU A 24 -21.27 -11.02 -3.26
CA LEU A 24 -22.58 -11.23 -3.87
C LEU A 24 -23.59 -11.84 -2.88
N ALA A 25 -23.18 -12.82 -2.07
CA ALA A 25 -24.02 -13.44 -1.05
C ALA A 25 -24.43 -12.46 0.07
N CYS A 26 -23.60 -11.46 0.35
CA CYS A 26 -23.87 -10.40 1.33
C CYS A 26 -24.51 -9.13 0.70
N ASN A 27 -25.26 -9.29 -0.38
CA ASN A 27 -25.93 -8.17 -1.08
C ASN A 27 -24.99 -7.02 -1.45
N ARG A 28 -23.79 -7.35 -1.89
CA ARG A 28 -22.70 -6.41 -2.26
C ARG A 28 -22.23 -5.52 -1.10
N ASN A 29 -22.34 -6.02 0.11
CA ASN A 29 -21.74 -5.36 1.29
C ASN A 29 -20.38 -5.99 1.57
N ILE A 30 -19.30 -5.23 1.32
CA ILE A 30 -17.93 -5.73 1.46
C ILE A 30 -17.55 -5.99 2.93
N GLU A 31 -18.04 -5.20 3.87
CA GLU A 31 -17.78 -5.40 5.30
C GLU A 31 -18.41 -6.70 5.80
N GLN A 32 -19.65 -6.99 5.40
CA GLN A 32 -20.30 -8.25 5.74
C GLN A 32 -19.63 -9.44 5.04
N ALA A 33 -19.15 -9.27 3.83
CA ALA A 33 -18.41 -10.28 3.09
C ALA A 33 -17.10 -10.64 3.82
N THR A 34 -16.31 -9.65 4.23
CA THR A 34 -15.06 -9.90 4.99
C THR A 34 -15.32 -10.58 6.32
N ILE A 35 -16.33 -10.15 7.08
CA ILE A 35 -16.72 -10.80 8.34
C ILE A 35 -17.12 -12.27 8.11
N SER A 36 -17.84 -12.56 7.01
CA SER A 36 -18.24 -13.92 6.66
C SER A 36 -17.05 -14.81 6.33
N ILE A 37 -16.06 -14.27 5.64
CA ILE A 37 -14.80 -14.95 5.30
C ILE A 37 -13.96 -15.20 6.55
N ASP A 38 -13.82 -14.20 7.45
CA ASP A 38 -13.10 -14.34 8.71
C ASP A 38 -13.65 -15.50 9.55
N ARG A 39 -14.98 -15.61 9.60
CA ARG A 39 -15.68 -16.71 10.29
C ARG A 39 -15.45 -18.06 9.61
N LEU A 40 -15.53 -18.09 8.27
CA LEU A 40 -15.34 -19.31 7.47
C LEU A 40 -13.94 -19.90 7.69
N PHE A 41 -12.92 -19.06 7.67
CA PHE A 41 -11.52 -19.47 7.85
C PHE A 41 -11.07 -19.48 9.32
N LYS A 42 -11.95 -19.11 10.26
CA LYS A 42 -11.65 -19.04 11.71
C LYS A 42 -10.37 -18.23 11.98
N LEU A 43 -10.28 -17.07 11.37
CA LEU A 43 -9.12 -16.19 11.55
C LEU A 43 -8.98 -15.78 13.02
N ARG A 44 -7.74 -15.65 13.49
CA ARG A 44 -7.45 -15.14 14.84
C ARG A 44 -7.52 -13.62 14.92
N GLY A 45 -7.44 -12.95 13.78
CA GLY A 45 -7.58 -11.50 13.62
C GLY A 45 -8.81 -11.18 12.79
N THR A 46 -8.98 -9.91 12.47
CA THR A 46 -10.06 -9.38 11.64
C THR A 46 -9.48 -8.70 10.41
N VAL A 47 -10.03 -9.02 9.24
CA VAL A 47 -9.75 -8.29 8.00
C VAL A 47 -10.78 -7.18 7.85
N LEU A 48 -10.31 -5.95 7.66
CA LEU A 48 -11.17 -4.78 7.49
C LEU A 48 -10.88 -4.13 6.14
N PRO A 49 -11.90 -3.85 5.32
CA PRO A 49 -11.71 -3.06 4.11
C PRO A 49 -11.35 -1.63 4.51
N THR A 50 -10.28 -1.09 3.93
CA THR A 50 -9.85 0.28 4.23
C THR A 50 -10.93 1.29 3.85
N SER A 51 -11.55 1.10 2.69
CA SER A 51 -12.71 1.87 2.22
C SER A 51 -13.79 0.94 1.69
N ILE A 52 -15.03 1.41 1.67
CA ILE A 52 -16.17 0.72 1.06
C ILE A 52 -16.53 1.28 -0.32
N GLU A 53 -15.81 2.29 -0.79
CA GLU A 53 -16.07 2.95 -2.06
C GLU A 53 -15.34 2.24 -3.21
N ASP A 54 -16.01 2.08 -4.35
CA ASP A 54 -15.42 1.58 -5.59
C ASP A 54 -14.83 2.73 -6.39
N LYS A 55 -13.50 2.73 -6.58
CA LYS A 55 -12.77 3.70 -7.40
C LYS A 55 -11.90 2.98 -8.42
N LYS A 56 -11.55 3.68 -9.47
CA LYS A 56 -10.69 3.16 -10.54
C LYS A 56 -9.30 3.70 -10.36
N LEU A 57 -8.34 2.79 -10.18
CA LEU A 57 -6.93 3.12 -10.04
C LEU A 57 -6.33 3.41 -11.41
N VAL A 58 -5.69 4.56 -11.53
CA VAL A 58 -4.95 5.00 -12.72
C VAL A 58 -3.59 5.50 -12.26
N ALA A 59 -2.54 5.25 -13.04
CA ALA A 59 -1.22 5.77 -12.76
C ALA A 59 -0.66 6.56 -13.94
N GLN A 60 0.22 7.50 -13.65
CA GLN A 60 1.01 8.23 -14.63
C GLN A 60 2.49 7.99 -14.37
N ARG A 61 3.24 7.64 -15.41
CA ARG A 61 4.69 7.52 -15.37
C ARG A 61 5.36 8.88 -15.61
N GLU A 62 6.62 8.99 -15.22
CA GLU A 62 7.43 10.22 -15.42
C GLU A 62 7.55 10.65 -16.89
N ASN A 63 7.45 9.71 -17.82
CA ASN A 63 7.45 9.99 -19.27
C ASN A 63 6.07 10.37 -19.83
N GLY A 64 5.07 10.58 -18.98
CA GLY A 64 3.70 10.93 -19.37
C GLY A 64 2.79 9.74 -19.72
N GLN A 65 3.32 8.51 -19.82
CA GLN A 65 2.53 7.32 -20.11
C GLN A 65 1.47 7.11 -19.01
N ILE A 66 0.23 6.85 -19.44
CA ILE A 66 -0.88 6.52 -18.55
C ILE A 66 -1.08 5.02 -18.47
N LEU A 67 -1.24 4.52 -17.26
CA LEU A 67 -1.63 3.15 -16.93
C LEU A 67 -3.08 3.20 -16.45
N TYR A 68 -3.97 2.57 -17.20
CA TYR A 68 -5.42 2.77 -17.08
C TYR A 68 -6.10 1.85 -16.06
N SER A 69 -5.38 0.90 -15.49
CA SER A 69 -5.90 -0.06 -14.53
C SER A 69 -4.80 -0.60 -13.62
N GLU A 70 -5.20 -1.26 -12.53
CA GLU A 70 -4.30 -2.00 -11.65
C GLU A 70 -3.51 -3.06 -12.43
N ALA A 71 -4.17 -3.80 -13.33
CA ALA A 71 -3.50 -4.79 -14.18
C ALA A 71 -2.38 -4.18 -15.03
N GLU A 72 -2.60 -3.01 -15.64
CA GLU A 72 -1.55 -2.32 -16.39
C GLU A 72 -0.38 -1.85 -15.49
N ILE A 73 -0.65 -1.47 -14.24
CA ILE A 73 0.39 -1.08 -13.28
C ILE A 73 1.27 -2.29 -12.93
N VAL A 74 0.66 -3.44 -12.69
CA VAL A 74 1.35 -4.68 -12.28
C VAL A 74 2.08 -5.34 -13.47
N GLU A 75 1.45 -5.41 -14.64
CA GLU A 75 1.92 -6.23 -15.76
C GLU A 75 2.85 -5.50 -16.73
N LEU A 76 2.64 -4.20 -16.94
CA LEU A 76 3.43 -3.42 -17.91
C LEU A 76 4.78 -3.03 -17.32
N ARG A 77 5.74 -3.92 -17.47
CA ARG A 77 7.13 -3.70 -17.05
C ARG A 77 7.75 -2.51 -17.76
N SER A 78 8.44 -1.67 -17.02
CA SER A 78 9.18 -0.52 -17.55
C SER A 78 10.25 -0.10 -16.55
N ASN A 79 11.34 0.49 -17.06
CA ASN A 79 12.34 1.16 -16.24
C ASN A 79 11.95 2.62 -15.93
N VAL A 80 10.80 3.09 -16.42
CA VAL A 80 10.30 4.44 -16.13
C VAL A 80 9.42 4.38 -14.89
N ARG A 81 9.77 5.15 -13.89
CA ARG A 81 9.05 5.22 -12.61
C ARG A 81 7.61 5.69 -12.77
N VAL A 82 6.74 5.21 -11.91
CA VAL A 82 5.41 5.79 -11.72
C VAL A 82 5.57 7.08 -10.92
N GLU A 83 5.18 8.19 -11.50
CA GLU A 83 5.24 9.52 -10.88
C GLU A 83 4.13 9.68 -9.84
N ARG A 84 2.92 9.23 -10.21
CA ARG A 84 1.72 9.41 -9.37
C ARG A 84 0.62 8.41 -9.73
N ILE A 85 -0.18 8.06 -8.72
CA ILE A 85 -1.43 7.34 -8.89
C ILE A 85 -2.62 8.25 -8.58
N TYR A 86 -3.78 7.91 -9.15
CA TYR A 86 -5.03 8.62 -9.01
C TYR A 86 -6.17 7.62 -8.79
N LEU A 87 -7.16 8.01 -8.02
CA LEU A 87 -8.40 7.27 -7.83
C LEU A 87 -9.53 8.04 -8.52
N LEU A 88 -10.20 7.43 -9.48
CA LEU A 88 -11.25 8.07 -10.27
C LEU A 88 -12.60 7.40 -10.03
N ASP A 89 -13.70 8.18 -10.15
CA ASP A 89 -15.05 7.64 -10.03
C ASP A 89 -15.45 6.72 -11.18
N LYS A 90 -14.83 6.91 -12.34
CA LYS A 90 -15.18 6.18 -13.57
C LYS A 90 -13.93 5.79 -14.35
N ASN A 91 -14.05 4.71 -15.11
CA ASN A 91 -13.02 4.37 -16.08
C ASN A 91 -12.81 5.50 -17.09
N LEU A 92 -11.56 5.76 -17.45
CA LEU A 92 -11.19 6.66 -18.52
C LEU A 92 -11.57 6.03 -19.87
N ASN A 93 -12.13 6.85 -20.77
CA ASN A 93 -12.23 6.47 -22.17
C ASN A 93 -10.83 6.64 -22.81
N LYS A 94 -10.11 5.53 -22.97
CA LYS A 94 -8.72 5.54 -23.46
C LYS A 94 -8.58 6.26 -24.79
N ALA A 95 -9.49 6.01 -25.75
CA ALA A 95 -9.42 6.63 -27.07
C ALA A 95 -9.50 8.16 -27.03
N ASN A 96 -10.42 8.69 -26.21
CA ASN A 96 -10.58 10.15 -26.06
C ASN A 96 -9.46 10.75 -25.22
N PHE A 97 -8.99 10.03 -24.19
CA PHE A 97 -7.98 10.52 -23.28
C PHE A 97 -6.60 10.61 -23.93
N GLU A 98 -6.28 9.71 -24.85
CA GLU A 98 -5.02 9.73 -25.60
C GLU A 98 -4.93 10.88 -26.63
N LEU A 99 -6.03 11.56 -26.94
CA LEU A 99 -6.04 12.76 -27.80
C LEU A 99 -5.57 14.01 -27.05
N LEU A 100 -5.57 13.98 -25.72
CA LEU A 100 -5.11 15.09 -24.88
C LEU A 100 -3.57 15.17 -24.86
N ASP A 101 -3.04 16.37 -24.74
CA ASP A 101 -1.62 16.53 -24.47
C ASP A 101 -1.27 16.19 -23.01
N ASP A 102 0.02 16.11 -22.67
CA ASP A 102 0.46 15.69 -21.34
C ASP A 102 0.01 16.64 -20.22
N SER A 103 -0.11 17.93 -20.52
CA SER A 103 -0.56 18.93 -19.55
C SER A 103 -2.07 18.82 -19.30
N GLU A 104 -2.84 18.60 -20.35
CA GLU A 104 -4.28 18.34 -20.28
C GLU A 104 -4.59 17.03 -19.55
N LYS A 105 -3.86 15.94 -19.84
CA LYS A 105 -3.96 14.66 -19.14
C LYS A 105 -3.71 14.84 -17.64
N ARG A 106 -2.62 15.52 -17.28
CA ARG A 106 -2.26 15.78 -15.87
C ARG A 106 -3.32 16.63 -15.17
N TYR A 107 -3.77 17.72 -15.81
CA TYR A 107 -4.83 18.57 -15.26
C TYR A 107 -6.13 17.79 -15.05
N TYR A 108 -6.54 16.98 -16.02
CA TYR A 108 -7.73 16.14 -15.92
C TYR A 108 -7.63 15.18 -14.73
N LEU A 109 -6.54 14.43 -14.63
CA LEU A 109 -6.32 13.45 -13.56
C LEU A 109 -6.32 14.13 -12.18
N GLN A 110 -5.64 15.25 -12.03
CA GLN A 110 -5.62 15.99 -10.77
C GLN A 110 -7.00 16.51 -10.36
N ARG A 111 -7.76 17.01 -11.31
CA ARG A 111 -9.11 17.57 -11.06
C ARG A 111 -10.14 16.49 -10.71
N HIS A 112 -10.01 15.30 -11.27
CA HIS A 112 -10.96 14.20 -11.07
C HIS A 112 -10.47 13.15 -10.07
N ASN A 113 -9.31 13.38 -9.44
CA ASN A 113 -8.83 12.52 -8.39
C ASN A 113 -9.75 12.62 -7.17
N CYS A 114 -10.21 11.46 -6.71
CA CYS A 114 -11.08 11.32 -5.55
C CYS A 114 -10.27 10.70 -4.40
N TYR A 115 -10.53 11.17 -3.18
CA TYR A 115 -10.02 10.51 -1.99
C TYR A 115 -11.17 9.81 -1.28
N VAL A 116 -11.01 8.50 -1.08
CA VAL A 116 -12.00 7.68 -0.36
C VAL A 116 -11.79 7.82 1.14
N GLY A 117 -12.88 7.81 1.92
CA GLY A 117 -12.78 7.82 3.38
C GLY A 117 -12.42 6.44 3.93
N ILE A 118 -11.68 6.39 5.05
CA ILE A 118 -11.49 5.13 5.77
C ILE A 118 -12.81 4.63 6.37
N SER A 119 -13.03 3.31 6.35
CA SER A 119 -14.19 2.68 6.98
C SER A 119 -14.20 2.92 8.50
N SER A 120 -15.39 2.89 9.10
CA SER A 120 -15.55 3.06 10.55
C SER A 120 -14.82 1.97 11.34
N GLY A 121 -14.78 0.75 10.82
CA GLY A 121 -14.05 -0.37 11.41
C GLY A 121 -12.55 -0.13 11.47
N VAL A 122 -11.96 0.33 10.36
CA VAL A 122 -10.53 0.69 10.30
C VAL A 122 -10.22 1.85 11.23
N LYS A 123 -11.07 2.90 11.25
CA LYS A 123 -10.89 4.03 12.15
C LYS A 123 -10.87 3.60 13.63
N LEU A 124 -11.78 2.70 14.02
CA LEU A 124 -11.84 2.19 15.38
C LEU A 124 -10.60 1.34 15.70
N ALA A 125 -10.23 0.42 14.81
CA ALA A 125 -9.07 -0.45 14.99
C ALA A 125 -7.77 0.36 15.17
N LEU A 126 -7.55 1.36 14.33
CA LEU A 126 -6.36 2.22 14.42
C LEU A 126 -6.33 3.06 15.71
N LYS A 127 -7.49 3.53 16.19
CA LYS A 127 -7.56 4.26 17.47
C LYS A 127 -7.25 3.40 18.70
N GLN A 128 -7.50 2.11 18.61
CA GLN A 128 -7.31 1.14 19.70
C GLN A 128 -6.02 0.33 19.59
N ALA A 129 -5.27 0.51 18.50
CA ALA A 129 -4.04 -0.23 18.27
C ALA A 129 -2.93 0.20 19.24
N ASP A 130 -2.23 -0.76 19.83
CA ASP A 130 -0.99 -0.55 20.58
C ASP A 130 0.22 -0.49 19.64
N VAL A 131 0.14 -1.20 18.52
CA VAL A 131 1.18 -1.21 17.48
C VAL A 131 0.52 -1.06 16.11
N ILE A 132 1.06 -0.17 15.27
CA ILE A 132 0.64 0.02 13.88
C ILE A 132 1.82 -0.36 12.99
N ILE A 133 1.61 -1.33 12.10
CA ILE A 133 2.64 -1.82 11.20
C ILE A 133 2.27 -1.48 9.76
N TYR A 134 3.11 -0.68 9.12
CA TYR A 134 3.08 -0.50 7.68
C TYR A 134 3.91 -1.62 7.04
N SER A 135 3.25 -2.60 6.47
CA SER A 135 3.93 -3.77 5.94
C SER A 135 4.61 -3.50 4.60
N ALA A 136 5.65 -4.28 4.30
CA ALA A 136 6.18 -4.36 2.95
C ALA A 136 5.14 -4.91 1.97
N GLY A 137 5.20 -4.48 0.70
CA GLY A 137 4.28 -4.89 -0.35
C GLY A 137 4.44 -4.06 -1.61
N THR A 138 3.60 -4.34 -2.63
CA THR A 138 3.55 -3.54 -3.86
C THR A 138 3.04 -2.13 -3.55
N GLN A 139 3.74 -1.12 -4.06
CA GLN A 139 3.49 0.26 -3.65
C GLN A 139 2.29 0.86 -4.39
N HIS A 140 2.38 0.96 -5.73
CA HIS A 140 1.44 1.75 -6.53
C HIS A 140 0.10 1.06 -6.73
N SER A 141 0.08 -0.27 -6.82
CA SER A 141 -1.16 -1.04 -6.98
C SER A 141 -1.89 -1.31 -5.66
N SER A 142 -1.18 -1.36 -4.52
CA SER A 142 -1.75 -1.83 -3.25
C SER A 142 -1.61 -0.86 -2.09
N LEU A 143 -0.37 -0.50 -1.70
CA LEU A 143 -0.15 0.25 -0.46
C LEU A 143 -0.50 1.73 -0.60
N TYR A 144 -0.07 2.40 -1.67
CA TYR A 144 -0.37 3.81 -1.88
C TYR A 144 -1.86 4.11 -2.04
N PRO A 145 -2.67 3.29 -2.75
CA PRO A 145 -4.14 3.45 -2.73
C PRO A 145 -4.74 3.40 -1.33
N THR A 146 -4.20 2.51 -0.46
CA THR A 146 -4.60 2.44 0.95
C THR A 146 -4.19 3.72 1.70
N TYR A 147 -2.94 4.19 1.53
CA TYR A 147 -2.43 5.39 2.20
C TYR A 147 -3.16 6.66 1.77
N MET A 148 -3.67 6.72 0.54
CA MET A 148 -4.50 7.82 0.03
C MET A 148 -5.93 7.85 0.59
N SER A 149 -6.25 7.07 1.61
CA SER A 149 -7.58 7.12 2.23
C SER A 149 -7.69 8.29 3.19
N ALA A 150 -8.69 9.16 2.96
CA ALA A 150 -8.92 10.36 3.77
C ALA A 150 -9.23 9.99 5.24
N GLY A 151 -8.57 10.67 6.15
CA GLY A 151 -8.64 10.43 7.59
C GLY A 151 -7.74 9.29 8.10
N LEU A 152 -7.00 8.59 7.22
CA LEU A 152 -6.07 7.55 7.63
C LEU A 152 -4.90 8.15 8.41
N ALA A 153 -4.17 9.09 7.81
CA ALA A 153 -3.03 9.75 8.44
C ALA A 153 -3.44 10.47 9.73
N GLN A 154 -4.57 11.18 9.73
CA GLN A 154 -5.12 11.79 10.93
C GLN A 154 -5.35 10.78 12.05
N THR A 155 -6.02 9.66 11.73
CA THR A 155 -6.36 8.65 12.75
C THR A 155 -5.10 8.00 13.34
N ILE A 156 -4.07 7.77 12.51
CA ILE A 156 -2.78 7.24 12.95
C ILE A 156 -2.04 8.27 13.81
N ALA A 157 -1.98 9.53 13.37
CA ALA A 157 -1.31 10.60 14.09
C ALA A 157 -1.97 10.88 15.45
N ASP A 158 -3.30 10.84 15.52
CA ASP A 158 -4.08 11.07 16.75
C ASP A 158 -3.92 9.93 17.79
N ASN A 159 -3.50 8.73 17.37
CA ASN A 159 -3.16 7.65 18.31
C ASN A 159 -1.70 7.80 18.77
N HIS A 160 -1.52 8.60 19.82
CA HIS A 160 -0.20 8.88 20.42
C HIS A 160 0.36 7.72 21.24
N SER A 161 -0.47 6.75 21.62
CA SER A 161 -0.05 5.57 22.40
C SER A 161 0.47 4.43 21.51
N ALA A 162 0.06 4.38 20.25
CA ALA A 162 0.51 3.34 19.35
C ALA A 162 1.97 3.52 18.94
N TYR A 163 2.72 2.43 18.98
CA TYR A 163 4.07 2.37 18.37
C TYR A 163 3.95 2.06 16.88
N LYS A 164 4.45 2.92 16.01
CA LYS A 164 4.23 2.93 14.56
C LYS A 164 5.49 2.52 13.82
N VAL A 165 5.46 1.37 13.16
CA VAL A 165 6.65 0.78 12.53
C VAL A 165 6.44 0.61 11.03
N PHE A 166 7.35 1.13 10.23
CA PHE A 166 7.39 0.92 8.79
C PHE A 166 8.40 -0.18 8.44
N VAL A 167 7.97 -1.17 7.66
CA VAL A 167 8.82 -2.26 7.17
C VAL A 167 9.10 -2.03 5.70
N THR A 168 10.36 -1.73 5.33
CA THR A 168 10.73 -1.50 3.94
C THR A 168 10.77 -2.80 3.13
N ASN A 169 10.55 -2.71 1.82
CA ASN A 169 10.73 -3.85 0.93
C ASN A 169 12.18 -4.32 0.93
N ILE A 170 12.41 -5.62 0.70
CA ILE A 170 13.73 -6.23 0.51
C ILE A 170 14.05 -6.37 -0.97
N GLY A 171 13.18 -7.05 -1.71
CA GLY A 171 13.31 -7.20 -3.16
C GLY A 171 12.71 -6.00 -3.88
N ALA A 172 13.38 -5.54 -4.93
CA ALA A 172 12.79 -4.61 -5.87
C ALA A 172 11.66 -5.29 -6.65
N ASP A 173 10.65 -4.53 -7.03
CA ASP A 173 9.57 -5.01 -7.88
C ASP A 173 9.40 -4.14 -9.14
N TYR A 174 8.57 -4.59 -10.07
CA TYR A 174 8.39 -3.92 -11.35
C TYR A 174 7.60 -2.60 -11.26
N GLU A 175 6.88 -2.37 -10.17
CA GLU A 175 6.17 -1.11 -9.96
C GLU A 175 7.12 0.00 -9.48
N THR A 176 8.26 -0.37 -8.92
CA THR A 176 9.21 0.53 -8.28
C THR A 176 10.63 0.37 -8.86
N PRO A 177 10.80 0.55 -10.20
CA PRO A 177 12.11 0.46 -10.82
C PRO A 177 13.07 1.47 -10.18
N ASP A 178 14.27 1.01 -9.84
CA ASP A 178 15.35 1.81 -9.25
C ASP A 178 14.99 2.53 -7.94
N TYR A 179 14.00 2.03 -7.19
CA TYR A 179 13.68 2.56 -5.86
C TYR A 179 14.75 2.13 -4.86
N ASN A 180 15.21 3.12 -4.09
CA ASN A 180 16.03 2.92 -2.91
C ASN A 180 15.18 2.91 -1.64
N VAL A 181 15.76 2.59 -0.51
CA VAL A 181 15.08 2.57 0.79
C VAL A 181 14.38 3.91 1.08
N SER A 182 15.04 5.03 0.82
CA SER A 182 14.44 6.35 1.05
C SER A 182 13.22 6.61 0.18
N ASP A 183 13.18 6.12 -1.06
CA ASP A 183 12.02 6.27 -1.97
C ASP A 183 10.76 5.61 -1.39
N TYR A 184 10.88 4.42 -0.79
CA TYR A 184 9.76 3.74 -0.12
C TYR A 184 9.23 4.53 1.08
N ILE A 185 10.13 5.06 1.90
CA ILE A 185 9.76 5.79 3.12
C ILE A 185 9.13 7.14 2.78
N TYR A 186 9.76 7.93 1.90
CA TYR A 186 9.21 9.21 1.46
C TYR A 186 7.95 9.03 0.61
N GLY A 187 7.88 7.96 -0.18
CA GLY A 187 6.68 7.58 -0.91
C GLY A 187 5.49 7.35 0.02
N ALA A 188 5.66 6.50 1.04
CA ALA A 188 4.62 6.25 2.05
C ALA A 188 4.19 7.55 2.76
N HIS A 189 5.15 8.36 3.22
CA HIS A 189 4.87 9.64 3.87
C HIS A 189 4.11 10.60 2.94
N ARG A 190 4.52 10.70 1.68
CA ARG A 190 3.86 11.52 0.66
C ARG A 190 2.41 11.11 0.46
N TYR A 191 2.16 9.81 0.25
CA TYR A 191 0.82 9.32 -0.06
C TYR A 191 -0.14 9.38 1.14
N LEU A 192 0.36 9.20 2.37
CA LEU A 192 -0.41 9.44 3.60
C LEU A 192 -0.87 10.89 3.74
N ASN A 193 -0.07 11.84 3.27
CA ASN A 193 -0.37 13.28 3.38
C ASN A 193 -1.19 13.84 2.20
N LEU A 194 -1.45 13.06 1.14
CA LEU A 194 -2.16 13.58 -0.03
C LEU A 194 -3.64 13.93 0.22
N PRO A 195 -4.42 13.12 0.98
CA PRO A 195 -5.85 13.37 1.10
C PRO A 195 -6.23 14.50 2.05
N ASP A 196 -5.42 14.73 3.06
CA ASP A 196 -5.78 15.61 4.16
C ASP A 196 -5.31 17.04 3.92
N GLN A 197 -6.04 18.03 4.46
CA GLN A 197 -5.64 19.44 4.37
C GLN A 197 -4.42 19.75 5.25
N ARG A 198 -4.25 19.00 6.34
CA ARG A 198 -3.08 19.07 7.22
C ARG A 198 -2.00 18.12 6.75
N SER A 199 -0.76 18.58 6.75
CA SER A 199 0.41 17.71 6.55
C SER A 199 0.93 17.23 7.90
N TYR A 200 1.11 15.92 8.02
CA TYR A 200 1.67 15.26 9.21
C TYR A 200 3.16 15.03 9.02
N SER A 201 3.95 15.31 10.03
CA SER A 201 5.39 15.03 10.02
C SER A 201 5.68 13.53 10.04
N MET A 202 6.90 13.15 9.67
CA MET A 202 7.37 11.76 9.78
C MET A 202 7.18 11.20 11.19
N LYS A 203 7.47 12.00 12.24
CA LYS A 203 7.37 11.60 13.64
C LYS A 203 5.95 11.41 14.15
N GLU A 204 4.96 12.03 13.50
CA GLU A 204 3.55 11.79 13.83
C GLU A 204 3.06 10.46 13.26
N LEU A 205 3.64 10.02 12.15
CA LEU A 205 3.20 8.84 11.41
C LEU A 205 4.07 7.60 11.64
N PHE A 206 5.32 7.77 12.07
CA PHE A 206 6.27 6.67 12.24
C PHE A 206 7.15 6.89 13.48
N ASP A 207 7.44 5.83 14.24
CA ASP A 207 8.39 5.80 15.33
C ASP A 207 9.69 5.10 14.91
N ALA A 208 9.58 4.04 14.10
CA ALA A 208 10.73 3.30 13.61
C ALA A 208 10.56 2.80 12.17
N MET A 209 11.69 2.64 11.49
CA MET A 209 11.81 2.02 10.17
C MET A 209 12.66 0.75 10.28
N LEU A 210 12.12 -0.39 9.87
CA LEU A 210 12.87 -1.63 9.74
C LEU A 210 13.42 -1.73 8.33
N ILE A 211 14.74 -1.73 8.22
CA ILE A 211 15.47 -1.72 6.96
C ILE A 211 16.32 -2.98 6.87
N ASN A 212 16.15 -3.77 5.81
CA ASN A 212 16.95 -4.96 5.61
C ASN A 212 18.37 -4.61 5.21
N LYS A 213 19.34 -5.20 5.89
CA LYS A 213 20.73 -5.21 5.48
C LYS A 213 20.92 -6.28 4.42
N SER A 214 20.80 -5.89 3.15
CA SER A 214 20.84 -6.83 2.02
C SER A 214 22.14 -7.61 1.97
N ARG A 215 22.02 -8.91 1.74
CA ARG A 215 23.13 -9.78 1.36
C ARG A 215 23.20 -9.77 -0.16
N ILE A 216 24.06 -8.95 -0.73
CA ILE A 216 24.21 -8.87 -2.18
C ILE A 216 24.61 -10.25 -2.71
N LYS A 217 23.72 -10.86 -3.51
CA LYS A 217 24.04 -12.00 -4.36
C LYS A 217 24.02 -11.53 -5.80
N ALA A 218 25.03 -11.93 -6.56
CA ALA A 218 25.08 -11.61 -7.98
C ALA A 218 23.79 -12.08 -8.69
N GLY A 219 23.12 -11.20 -9.40
CA GLY A 219 21.90 -11.48 -10.17
C GLY A 219 20.56 -11.30 -9.48
N GLU A 220 20.54 -10.91 -8.22
CA GLU A 220 19.29 -10.60 -7.50
C GLU A 220 19.12 -9.08 -7.37
N THR A 221 17.92 -8.58 -7.62
CA THR A 221 17.57 -7.16 -7.44
C THR A 221 17.06 -6.93 -6.03
N TYR A 222 17.81 -6.19 -5.25
CA TYR A 222 17.45 -5.76 -3.90
C TYR A 222 17.20 -4.26 -3.88
N VAL A 223 16.38 -3.83 -2.93
CA VAL A 223 16.23 -2.41 -2.60
C VAL A 223 17.53 -1.94 -1.96
N GLU A 224 18.17 -0.95 -2.58
CA GLU A 224 19.47 -0.45 -2.12
C GLU A 224 19.31 0.58 -1.00
N PHE A 225 20.26 0.55 -0.06
CA PHE A 225 20.38 1.58 0.97
C PHE A 225 21.04 2.82 0.37
N ASP A 226 20.47 3.98 0.59
CA ASP A 226 20.92 5.24 0.03
C ASP A 226 21.11 6.35 1.08
N ASP A 227 21.77 7.43 0.69
CA ASP A 227 22.05 8.55 1.59
C ASP A 227 20.81 9.34 2.02
N GLY A 228 19.70 9.25 1.28
CA GLY A 228 18.43 9.88 1.62
C GLY A 228 17.89 9.44 2.99
N VAL A 229 18.23 8.22 3.41
CA VAL A 229 17.84 7.66 4.70
C VAL A 229 18.44 8.44 5.89
N LYS A 230 19.59 9.07 5.73
CA LYS A 230 20.26 9.84 6.80
C LYS A 230 19.45 11.03 7.31
N ASN A 231 18.53 11.54 6.51
CA ASN A 231 17.70 12.69 6.85
C ASN A 231 16.33 12.31 7.45
N ILE A 232 16.08 11.02 7.67
CA ILE A 232 14.83 10.53 8.22
C ILE A 232 14.85 10.74 9.75
N PRO A 233 13.91 11.51 10.32
CA PRO A 233 13.99 11.96 11.71
C PRO A 233 13.40 10.97 12.71
N VAL A 234 13.36 9.67 12.39
CA VAL A 234 12.85 8.59 13.24
C VAL A 234 13.87 7.47 13.39
N SER A 235 13.65 6.53 14.29
CA SER A 235 14.58 5.44 14.57
C SER A 235 14.75 4.51 13.36
N LEU A 236 15.99 4.27 12.96
CA LEU A 236 16.33 3.35 11.86
C LEU A 236 16.91 2.05 12.45
N ILE A 237 16.21 0.95 12.22
CA ILE A 237 16.64 -0.39 12.67
C ILE A 237 17.12 -1.15 11.45
N ILE A 238 18.44 -1.24 11.31
CA ILE A 238 19.10 -1.87 10.16
C ILE A 238 19.64 -3.22 10.58
N ASP A 239 19.03 -4.30 10.11
CA ASP A 239 19.44 -5.68 10.41
C ASP A 239 19.10 -6.62 9.25
N TYR A 240 19.50 -7.88 9.34
CA TYR A 240 19.18 -8.92 8.36
C TYR A 240 17.75 -9.44 8.62
N PHE A 241 16.76 -8.84 7.97
CA PHE A 241 15.36 -9.26 8.05
C PHE A 241 14.96 -10.27 6.98
N GLU A 242 15.88 -10.60 6.07
CA GLU A 242 15.63 -11.52 4.98
C GLU A 242 15.60 -12.98 5.44
N SER A 243 14.62 -13.74 4.94
CA SER A 243 14.52 -15.18 5.16
C SER A 243 15.66 -15.93 4.45
N HIS A 244 16.32 -16.83 5.17
CA HIS A 244 17.34 -17.71 4.57
C HIS A 244 16.75 -18.68 3.54
N ALA A 245 15.49 -19.09 3.72
CA ALA A 245 14.82 -20.05 2.85
C ALA A 245 14.21 -19.40 1.60
N GLN A 246 13.92 -18.12 1.65
CA GLN A 246 13.24 -17.38 0.57
C GLN A 246 13.92 -16.02 0.35
N PRO A 247 14.93 -15.94 -0.52
CA PRO A 247 15.58 -14.68 -0.86
C PRO A 247 14.58 -13.61 -1.34
N GLY A 248 14.83 -12.37 -0.94
CA GLY A 248 13.93 -11.23 -1.23
C GLY A 248 12.65 -11.18 -0.38
N LYS A 249 12.42 -12.17 0.49
CA LYS A 249 11.27 -12.20 1.41
C LYS A 249 11.73 -12.00 2.86
N HIS A 250 10.86 -11.35 3.66
CA HIS A 250 11.12 -11.17 5.08
C HIS A 250 11.03 -12.48 5.86
N ASP A 251 11.89 -12.61 6.87
CA ASP A 251 11.67 -13.52 7.99
C ASP A 251 10.64 -12.91 8.93
N GLY A 252 9.39 -13.36 8.81
CA GLY A 252 8.26 -12.80 9.56
C GLY A 252 8.44 -12.91 11.07
N ASN A 253 9.05 -13.98 11.57
CA ASN A 253 9.31 -14.16 13.00
C ASN A 253 10.28 -13.08 13.49
N LYS A 254 11.41 -12.90 12.81
CA LYS A 254 12.40 -11.90 13.16
C LYS A 254 11.83 -10.47 13.11
N VAL A 255 11.04 -10.16 12.09
CA VAL A 255 10.36 -8.85 11.97
C VAL A 255 9.46 -8.60 13.18
N ILE A 256 8.57 -9.56 13.50
CA ILE A 256 7.63 -9.42 14.62
C ILE A 256 8.34 -9.37 15.97
N GLU A 257 9.33 -10.22 16.22
CA GLU A 257 10.14 -10.17 17.45
C GLU A 257 10.83 -8.83 17.63
N THR A 258 11.40 -8.28 16.55
CA THR A 258 12.02 -6.95 16.60
C THR A 258 11.01 -5.87 16.95
N ILE A 259 9.82 -5.87 16.31
CA ILE A 259 8.77 -4.90 16.60
C ILE A 259 8.30 -4.99 18.06
N LEU A 260 8.06 -6.19 18.57
CA LEU A 260 7.64 -6.40 19.96
C LEU A 260 8.69 -5.94 20.97
N ASN A 261 9.97 -6.17 20.69
CA ASN A 261 11.06 -5.70 21.54
C ASN A 261 11.15 -4.16 21.56
N LEU A 262 10.99 -3.51 20.40
CA LEU A 262 10.98 -2.05 20.31
C LEU A 262 9.77 -1.45 21.05
N TYR A 263 8.59 -2.03 20.87
CA TYR A 263 7.40 -1.62 21.60
C TYR A 263 7.56 -1.76 23.10
N SER A 264 8.07 -2.89 23.60
CA SER A 264 8.31 -3.13 25.01
C SER A 264 9.32 -2.16 25.60
N ALA A 265 10.39 -1.83 24.87
CA ALA A 265 11.36 -0.82 25.26
C ALA A 265 10.74 0.58 25.36
N ASN A 266 9.84 0.92 24.43
CA ASN A 266 9.15 2.21 24.43
C ASN A 266 8.19 2.38 25.63
N LEU A 267 7.57 1.29 26.10
CA LEU A 267 6.71 1.32 27.30
C LEU A 267 7.48 1.54 28.61
N SER A 268 8.80 1.36 28.57
CA SER A 268 9.66 1.48 29.74
C SER A 268 10.29 2.88 29.90
N LEU A 269 10.05 3.76 28.93
CA LEU A 269 10.48 5.16 28.91
C LEU A 269 9.37 6.10 29.36
#